data_0889a5f1dc12880c1fb5609431e2abd3
#
_entry.id   0889a5f1dc12880c1fb5609431e2abd3
#
_cell.length_a   1.000
_cell.length_b   1.000
_cell.length_c   1.000
_cell.angle_alpha   90.00
_cell.angle_beta   90.00
_cell.angle_gamma   90.00
#
_symmetry.space_group_name_H-M   'P 1'
#
loop_
_entity.id
_entity.type
_entity.pdbx_description
1 polymer ?
#
loop_
_entity_poly.entity_id
_entity_poly.type
_entity_poly.pdbx_seq_one_letter_code
_entity_poly.pdbx_strand_id
1 'polypeptide(L)'
;MRRNFHTLILVGTLLWGMGAFAVPKPHVISFGKWMAAKWYVGPQAKALDVRIRPLYVDTRLKEYTTGMPHEVTDRLFVVRRMFRLNDTLPGEIAATTKWTWERGGWLLVDRVTGRVTQITLPEFDPFYSTPSWYRDYIAYCGLSDDGKKLFAMVAQLGRRKPILKKPLGEAEGDDLPDSECPAPEWQRLPTRVTFEPLENQKLTFSVRGHAVDVVNDAEEDEEGAE
;
A
#
# COMPACT_ATOMS: atom_id res chain seq x y z
N MET A 1 77.84 38.20 -27.79
CA MET A 1 76.76 38.23 -26.78
C MET A 1 75.59 37.29 -27.21
N ARG A 2 75.53 36.08 -26.63
CA ARG A 2 74.46 35.15 -26.91
C ARG A 2 73.72 34.89 -25.59
N ARG A 3 72.46 35.33 -25.52
CA ARG A 3 71.55 35.10 -24.37
C ARG A 3 70.81 33.76 -24.60
N ASN A 4 71.06 32.78 -23.75
CA ASN A 4 70.32 31.51 -23.68
C ASN A 4 69.05 31.73 -22.92
N PHE A 5 67.89 31.52 -23.59
CA PHE A 5 66.58 31.43 -22.97
C PHE A 5 66.33 29.95 -22.54
N HIS A 6 66.31 29.69 -21.26
CA HIS A 6 65.86 28.41 -20.74
C HIS A 6 64.36 28.50 -20.58
N THR A 7 63.65 27.74 -21.43
CA THR A 7 62.22 27.56 -21.33
C THR A 7 61.94 26.49 -20.28
N LEU A 8 61.38 26.89 -19.14
CA LEU A 8 60.95 25.98 -18.08
C LEU A 8 59.57 25.45 -18.48
N ILE A 9 59.46 24.13 -18.81
CA ILE A 9 58.20 23.46 -19.07
C ILE A 9 57.66 22.95 -17.72
N LEU A 10 56.61 23.60 -17.19
CA LEU A 10 55.86 23.19 -16.01
C LEU A 10 54.85 22.12 -16.44
N VAL A 11 55.18 20.85 -16.21
CA VAL A 11 54.24 19.72 -16.40
C VAL A 11 53.32 19.67 -15.18
N GLY A 12 52.15 20.28 -15.33
CA GLY A 12 51.07 20.16 -14.33
C GLY A 12 50.39 18.79 -14.42
N THR A 13 50.72 17.89 -13.50
CA THR A 13 49.98 16.63 -13.32
C THR A 13 48.62 16.92 -12.72
N LEU A 14 47.57 16.92 -13.57
CA LEU A 14 46.18 16.88 -13.13
C LEU A 14 45.89 15.48 -12.52
N LEU A 15 45.98 15.37 -11.21
CA LEU A 15 45.44 14.25 -10.44
C LEU A 15 43.91 14.35 -10.45
N TRP A 16 43.28 13.70 -11.41
CA TRP A 16 41.83 13.42 -11.35
C TRP A 16 41.60 12.45 -10.19
N GLY A 17 41.20 13.00 -9.03
CA GLY A 17 40.69 12.21 -7.95
C GLY A 17 39.41 11.51 -8.40
N MET A 18 39.50 10.25 -8.77
CA MET A 18 38.33 9.34 -8.89
C MET A 18 37.73 9.21 -7.50
N GLY A 19 36.76 10.07 -7.18
CA GLY A 19 35.91 9.89 -6.00
C GLY A 19 35.23 8.54 -6.12
N ALA A 20 35.66 7.57 -5.34
CA ALA A 20 34.96 6.31 -5.18
C ALA A 20 33.59 6.63 -4.60
N PHE A 21 32.55 6.65 -5.44
CA PHE A 21 31.17 6.68 -4.96
C PHE A 21 30.96 5.39 -4.16
N ALA A 22 30.99 5.49 -2.84
CA ALA A 22 30.65 4.40 -1.97
C ALA A 22 29.20 3.99 -2.29
N VAL A 23 29.01 2.82 -2.87
CA VAL A 23 27.68 2.25 -3.06
C VAL A 23 27.04 2.11 -1.67
N PRO A 24 25.93 2.77 -1.38
CA PRO A 24 25.33 2.71 -0.08
C PRO A 24 24.98 1.26 0.25
N LYS A 25 25.45 0.80 1.42
CA LYS A 25 25.15 -0.55 1.90
C LYS A 25 23.62 -0.71 2.01
N PRO A 26 23.03 -1.74 1.40
CA PRO A 26 21.60 -1.95 1.49
C PRO A 26 21.17 -2.16 2.95
N HIS A 27 20.03 -1.57 3.31
CA HIS A 27 19.45 -1.73 4.63
C HIS A 27 18.93 -3.16 4.84
N VAL A 28 19.06 -3.67 6.04
CA VAL A 28 18.54 -5.00 6.42
C VAL A 28 17.08 -4.82 6.88
N ILE A 29 16.15 -5.29 6.05
CA ILE A 29 14.73 -5.32 6.39
C ILE A 29 14.39 -6.73 6.90
N SER A 30 13.77 -6.81 8.06
CA SER A 30 13.37 -8.09 8.64
C SER A 30 12.04 -8.00 9.37
N PHE A 31 11.36 -9.15 9.44
CA PHE A 31 10.15 -9.29 10.23
C PHE A 31 10.43 -10.13 11.46
N GLY A 32 9.87 -9.73 12.60
CA GLY A 32 9.93 -10.50 13.81
C GLY A 32 8.93 -11.68 13.81
N LYS A 33 8.87 -12.35 14.95
CA LYS A 33 7.95 -13.47 15.16
C LYS A 33 6.51 -12.99 15.13
N TRP A 34 5.62 -13.86 14.63
CA TRP A 34 4.19 -13.65 14.69
C TRP A 34 3.69 -13.69 16.14
N MET A 35 2.81 -12.75 16.47
CA MET A 35 2.12 -12.64 17.75
C MET A 35 0.61 -12.63 17.49
N ALA A 36 -0.15 -13.27 18.36
CA ALA A 36 -1.61 -13.15 18.36
C ALA A 36 -2.02 -11.81 18.97
N ALA A 37 -3.00 -11.16 18.38
CA ALA A 37 -3.60 -9.93 18.89
C ALA A 37 -5.12 -10.00 18.71
N LYS A 38 -5.84 -9.20 19.48
CA LYS A 38 -7.28 -9.01 19.33
C LYS A 38 -7.52 -7.66 18.67
N TRP A 39 -8.39 -7.66 17.70
CA TRP A 39 -8.86 -6.47 17.00
C TRP A 39 -10.37 -6.35 17.15
N TYR A 40 -10.86 -5.16 17.42
CA TYR A 40 -12.27 -4.87 17.62
C TYR A 40 -12.74 -3.95 16.50
N VAL A 41 -13.79 -4.33 15.79
CA VAL A 41 -14.39 -3.52 14.71
C VAL A 41 -15.24 -2.38 15.28
N GLY A 42 -15.70 -2.52 16.52
CA GLY A 42 -16.50 -1.52 17.23
C GLY A 42 -16.65 -1.86 18.71
N PRO A 43 -17.24 -0.95 19.51
CA PRO A 43 -17.29 -1.06 20.97
C PRO A 43 -18.05 -2.31 21.47
N GLN A 44 -19.01 -2.79 20.70
CA GLN A 44 -19.82 -3.98 21.03
C GLN A 44 -19.48 -5.19 20.14
N ALA A 45 -18.50 -5.04 19.24
CA ALA A 45 -18.15 -6.10 18.32
C ALA A 45 -17.37 -7.22 19.02
N LYS A 46 -17.57 -8.43 18.56
CA LYS A 46 -16.76 -9.57 18.96
C LYS A 46 -15.32 -9.38 18.49
N ALA A 47 -14.38 -9.57 19.40
CA ALA A 47 -12.96 -9.48 19.05
C ALA A 47 -12.58 -10.49 17.96
N LEU A 48 -11.93 -10.02 16.93
CA LEU A 48 -11.35 -10.82 15.86
C LEU A 48 -9.90 -11.17 16.18
N ASP A 49 -9.51 -12.41 15.95
CA ASP A 49 -8.13 -12.83 16.08
C ASP A 49 -7.33 -12.36 14.87
N VAL A 50 -6.28 -11.62 15.13
CA VAL A 50 -5.35 -11.15 14.10
C VAL A 50 -3.91 -11.54 14.45
N ARG A 51 -3.12 -11.90 13.45
CA ARG A 51 -1.70 -12.17 13.62
C ARG A 51 -0.91 -10.94 13.20
N ILE A 52 -0.06 -10.48 14.09
CA ILE A 52 0.79 -9.29 13.88
C ILE A 52 2.26 -9.67 14.05
N ARG A 53 3.14 -8.90 13.42
CA ARG A 53 4.58 -9.02 13.60
C ARG A 53 5.27 -7.69 13.48
N PRO A 54 6.37 -7.47 14.21
CA PRO A 54 7.17 -6.25 14.07
C PRO A 54 7.94 -6.25 12.74
N LEU A 55 8.07 -5.07 12.16
CA LEU A 55 8.91 -4.75 11.00
C LEU A 55 10.14 -3.99 11.50
N TYR A 56 11.32 -4.50 11.21
CA TYR A 56 12.59 -3.90 11.57
C TYR A 56 13.35 -3.40 10.34
N VAL A 57 14.04 -2.29 10.51
CA VAL A 57 15.06 -1.80 9.59
C VAL A 57 16.34 -1.61 10.38
N ASP A 58 17.40 -2.28 9.99
CA ASP A 58 18.70 -2.31 10.69
C ASP A 58 18.55 -2.60 12.19
N THR A 59 17.78 -3.64 12.51
CA THR A 59 17.43 -4.06 13.88
C THR A 59 16.54 -3.11 14.67
N ARG A 60 16.21 -1.93 14.14
CA ARG A 60 15.32 -0.95 14.79
C ARG A 60 13.87 -1.25 14.42
N LEU A 61 13.01 -1.37 15.43
CA LEU A 61 11.58 -1.47 15.23
C LEU A 61 11.06 -0.21 14.53
N LYS A 62 10.36 -0.37 13.41
CA LYS A 62 9.72 0.71 12.67
C LYS A 62 8.21 0.71 12.87
N GLU A 63 7.58 -0.42 12.61
CA GLU A 63 6.12 -0.55 12.64
C GLU A 63 5.72 -1.96 13.06
N TYR A 64 4.45 -2.16 13.36
CA TYR A 64 3.83 -3.47 13.41
C TYR A 64 3.01 -3.70 12.15
N THR A 65 2.98 -4.93 11.68
CA THR A 65 2.34 -5.30 10.42
C THR A 65 1.49 -6.54 10.56
N THR A 66 0.54 -6.72 9.65
CA THR A 66 -0.28 -7.92 9.50
C THR A 66 -0.29 -8.38 8.05
N GLY A 67 -0.63 -9.63 7.83
CA GLY A 67 -0.66 -10.22 6.49
C GLY A 67 0.72 -10.43 5.88
N MET A 68 0.73 -10.94 4.66
CA MET A 68 1.95 -11.13 3.88
C MET A 68 2.29 -9.85 3.12
N PRO A 69 3.58 -9.51 2.97
CA PRO A 69 4.01 -8.43 2.10
C PRO A 69 3.62 -8.74 0.65
N HIS A 70 3.25 -7.71 -0.09
CA HIS A 70 3.10 -7.79 -1.53
C HIS A 70 4.32 -7.14 -2.20
N GLU A 71 5.02 -7.90 -3.02
CA GLU A 71 6.21 -7.44 -3.76
C GLU A 71 5.76 -6.58 -4.95
N VAL A 72 6.17 -5.32 -4.94
CA VAL A 72 5.91 -4.38 -6.05
C VAL A 72 7.05 -4.45 -7.07
N THR A 73 8.28 -4.42 -6.59
CA THR A 73 9.53 -4.62 -7.34
C THR A 73 10.54 -5.30 -6.42
N ASP A 74 11.69 -5.71 -6.93
CA ASP A 74 12.79 -6.24 -6.12
C ASP A 74 13.23 -5.27 -5.00
N ARG A 75 13.02 -3.97 -5.21
CA ARG A 75 13.35 -2.90 -4.26
C ARG A 75 12.20 -2.58 -3.30
N LEU A 76 10.97 -2.62 -3.78
CA LEU A 76 9.80 -2.07 -3.08
C LEU A 76 8.79 -3.17 -2.76
N PHE A 77 8.27 -3.16 -1.54
CA PHE A 77 7.10 -3.96 -1.18
C PHE A 77 6.12 -3.15 -0.33
N VAL A 78 4.89 -3.61 -0.29
CA VAL A 78 3.85 -3.04 0.57
C VAL A 78 3.38 -4.07 1.59
N VAL A 79 3.00 -3.59 2.77
CA VAL A 79 2.48 -4.43 3.86
C VAL A 79 1.44 -3.66 4.67
N ARG A 80 0.42 -4.36 5.19
CA ARG A 80 -0.61 -3.74 6.00
C ARG A 80 -0.07 -3.35 7.37
N ARG A 81 -0.33 -2.11 7.79
CA ARG A 81 0.05 -1.58 9.11
C ARG A 81 -0.92 -2.06 10.20
N MET A 82 -0.37 -2.31 11.38
CA MET A 82 -1.11 -2.42 12.63
C MET A 82 -0.51 -1.45 13.64
N PHE A 83 -1.33 -0.82 14.45
CA PHE A 83 -0.85 0.09 15.49
C PHE A 83 -1.63 -0.11 16.78
N ARG A 84 -1.08 0.36 17.90
CA ARG A 84 -1.75 0.31 19.20
C ARG A 84 -2.29 1.66 19.56
N LEU A 85 -3.52 1.67 20.05
CA LEU A 85 -4.14 2.82 20.70
C LEU A 85 -4.23 2.57 22.20
N ASN A 86 -4.11 3.65 22.95
CA ASN A 86 -4.45 3.63 24.37
C ASN A 86 -5.93 3.93 24.51
N ASP A 87 -6.69 2.94 24.95
CA ASP A 87 -8.15 3.01 25.14
C ASP A 87 -8.55 3.48 26.54
N THR A 88 -7.62 4.07 27.28
CA THR A 88 -7.89 4.65 28.59
C THR A 88 -8.59 6.01 28.44
N LEU A 89 -9.77 6.15 29.01
CA LEU A 89 -10.53 7.39 28.93
C LEU A 89 -9.86 8.51 29.75
N PRO A 90 -9.99 9.79 29.32
CA PRO A 90 -9.54 10.93 30.11
C PRO A 90 -10.25 10.95 31.49
N GLY A 91 -9.47 10.98 32.57
CA GLY A 91 -9.98 10.96 33.94
C GLY A 91 -10.07 9.56 34.58
N GLU A 92 -9.88 8.48 33.85
CA GLU A 92 -9.65 7.18 34.47
C GLU A 92 -8.27 7.16 35.16
N ILE A 93 -8.25 6.75 36.44
CA ILE A 93 -6.99 6.47 37.14
C ILE A 93 -6.43 5.20 36.52
N ALA A 94 -5.53 5.38 35.56
CA ALA A 94 -4.92 4.28 34.84
C ALA A 94 -3.96 3.49 35.72
N ALA A 95 -4.49 2.60 36.55
CA ALA A 95 -3.66 1.57 37.19
C ALA A 95 -3.04 0.64 36.12
N THR A 96 -3.68 0.51 34.96
CA THR A 96 -3.18 -0.26 33.80
C THR A 96 -3.66 0.38 32.50
N THR A 97 -2.71 0.80 31.67
CA THR A 97 -3.00 1.31 30.32
C THR A 97 -3.66 0.19 29.48
N LYS A 98 -4.85 0.45 28.96
CA LYS A 98 -5.55 -0.48 28.07
C LYS A 98 -5.07 -0.26 26.63
N TRP A 99 -4.31 -1.20 26.13
CA TRP A 99 -3.84 -1.16 24.74
C TRP A 99 -4.73 -2.02 23.85
N THR A 100 -5.29 -1.39 22.81
CA THR A 100 -6.01 -2.08 21.74
C THR A 100 -5.21 -2.04 20.44
N TRP A 101 -5.40 -3.05 19.59
CA TRP A 101 -4.78 -3.08 18.27
C TRP A 101 -5.78 -2.65 17.22
N GLU A 102 -5.30 -1.76 16.32
CA GLU A 102 -6.10 -1.24 15.23
C GLU A 102 -5.46 -1.58 13.89
N ARG A 103 -6.33 -1.87 12.92
CA ARG A 103 -5.93 -2.09 11.54
C ARG A 103 -5.70 -0.73 10.87
N GLY A 104 -4.48 -0.46 10.42
CA GLY A 104 -4.13 0.77 9.70
C GLY A 104 -4.23 0.63 8.18
N GLY A 105 -3.74 1.65 7.49
CA GLY A 105 -3.52 1.64 6.04
C GLY A 105 -2.33 0.77 5.64
N TRP A 106 -1.72 1.10 4.51
CA TRP A 106 -0.60 0.37 3.95
C TRP A 106 0.71 1.13 4.11
N LEU A 107 1.79 0.38 4.27
CA LEU A 107 3.15 0.88 4.31
C LEU A 107 3.87 0.48 3.02
N LEU A 108 4.57 1.43 2.41
CA LEU A 108 5.56 1.19 1.37
C LEU A 108 6.93 1.12 2.01
N VAL A 109 7.65 0.04 1.76
CA VAL A 109 8.99 -0.20 2.28
C VAL A 109 9.98 -0.25 1.14
N ASP A 110 11.03 0.57 1.22
CA ASP A 110 12.13 0.62 0.27
C ASP A 110 13.35 -0.08 0.86
N ARG A 111 13.75 -1.20 0.26
CA ARG A 111 14.89 -2.01 0.71
C ARG A 111 16.24 -1.30 0.57
N VAL A 112 16.35 -0.38 -0.38
CA VAL A 112 17.61 0.33 -0.62
C VAL A 112 17.81 1.47 0.37
N THR A 113 16.75 2.26 0.62
CA THR A 113 16.84 3.44 1.51
C THR A 113 16.45 3.13 2.95
N GLY A 114 15.90 1.94 3.24
CA GLY A 114 15.34 1.59 4.55
C GLY A 114 14.14 2.45 4.96
N ARG A 115 13.56 3.21 4.01
CA ARG A 115 12.41 4.07 4.28
C ARG A 115 11.13 3.25 4.38
N VAL A 116 10.37 3.52 5.42
CA VAL A 116 9.01 3.01 5.63
C VAL A 116 8.06 4.21 5.58
N THR A 117 7.14 4.22 4.62
CA THR A 117 6.25 5.37 4.37
C THR A 117 4.81 4.88 4.33
N GLN A 118 3.90 5.60 4.95
CA GLN A 118 2.48 5.30 4.85
C GLN A 118 1.95 5.70 3.47
N ILE A 119 1.17 4.81 2.86
CA ILE A 119 0.46 5.07 1.61
C ILE A 119 -0.91 5.66 1.96
N THR A 120 -1.22 6.82 1.38
CA THR A 120 -2.56 7.40 1.46
C THR A 120 -3.41 6.89 0.32
N LEU A 121 -4.50 6.21 0.63
CA LEU A 121 -5.48 5.71 -0.31
C LEU A 121 -6.77 6.53 -0.16
N PRO A 122 -7.31 7.12 -1.24
CA PRO A 122 -8.54 7.89 -1.17
C PRO A 122 -9.74 6.99 -0.85
N GLU A 123 -10.70 7.47 -0.07
CA GLU A 123 -11.91 6.75 0.36
C GLU A 123 -11.65 5.33 0.89
N PHE A 124 -10.47 5.09 1.44
CA PHE A 124 -10.10 3.80 2.00
C PHE A 124 -10.51 3.72 3.47
N ASP A 125 -11.47 2.88 3.76
CA ASP A 125 -11.88 2.57 5.12
C ASP A 125 -11.18 1.29 5.61
N PRO A 126 -10.41 1.32 6.73
CA PRO A 126 -9.70 0.16 7.25
C PRO A 126 -10.60 -0.99 7.70
N PHE A 127 -11.86 -0.74 8.01
CA PHE A 127 -12.83 -1.75 8.47
C PHE A 127 -13.60 -2.36 7.31
N TYR A 128 -14.03 -1.53 6.36
CA TYR A 128 -14.86 -1.94 5.24
C TYR A 128 -14.04 -2.41 4.02
N SER A 129 -12.95 -1.69 3.70
CA SER A 129 -12.19 -1.93 2.47
C SER A 129 -11.26 -3.14 2.58
N THR A 130 -11.50 -4.18 1.80
CA THR A 130 -10.59 -5.33 1.65
C THR A 130 -9.84 -5.21 0.32
N PRO A 131 -8.58 -4.76 0.33
CA PRO A 131 -7.85 -4.47 -0.89
C PRO A 131 -7.17 -5.69 -1.48
N SER A 132 -7.00 -5.65 -2.81
CA SER A 132 -6.24 -6.62 -3.59
C SER A 132 -5.15 -5.91 -4.39
N TRP A 133 -3.94 -6.48 -4.39
CA TRP A 133 -2.76 -5.90 -5.05
C TRP A 133 -2.39 -6.67 -6.33
N TYR A 134 -2.02 -5.93 -7.35
CA TYR A 134 -1.41 -6.46 -8.56
C TYR A 134 -0.29 -5.51 -9.05
N ARG A 135 0.97 -5.97 -9.01
CA ARG A 135 2.14 -5.11 -9.27
C ARG A 135 2.11 -3.88 -8.37
N ASP A 136 2.07 -2.68 -8.95
CA ASP A 136 1.98 -1.38 -8.29
C ASP A 136 0.55 -0.81 -8.23
N TYR A 137 -0.45 -1.61 -8.62
CA TYR A 137 -1.87 -1.27 -8.52
C TYR A 137 -2.50 -1.87 -7.28
N ILE A 138 -3.46 -1.15 -6.71
CA ILE A 138 -4.33 -1.61 -5.64
C ILE A 138 -5.78 -1.36 -6.03
N ALA A 139 -6.62 -2.37 -5.86
CA ALA A 139 -8.06 -2.28 -6.04
C ALA A 139 -8.77 -2.54 -4.71
N TYR A 140 -9.83 -1.80 -4.42
CA TYR A 140 -10.65 -1.94 -3.21
C TYR A 140 -12.01 -1.27 -3.41
N CYS A 141 -12.99 -1.65 -2.59
CA CYS A 141 -14.20 -0.85 -2.43
C CYS A 141 -13.89 0.32 -1.52
N GLY A 142 -14.10 1.54 -2.01
CA GLY A 142 -13.96 2.77 -1.24
C GLY A 142 -15.28 3.14 -0.58
N LEU A 143 -15.20 3.85 0.54
CA LEU A 143 -16.33 4.41 1.26
C LEU A 143 -16.13 5.92 1.38
N SER A 144 -17.17 6.72 1.08
CA SER A 144 -17.11 8.17 1.29
C SER A 144 -16.93 8.49 2.77
N ASP A 145 -16.39 9.69 3.07
CA ASP A 145 -16.15 10.15 4.45
C ASP A 145 -17.43 10.17 5.31
N ASP A 146 -18.59 10.38 4.68
CA ASP A 146 -19.90 10.34 5.36
C ASP A 146 -20.51 8.93 5.45
N GLY A 147 -19.79 7.90 4.98
CA GLY A 147 -20.23 6.51 5.00
C GLY A 147 -21.36 6.15 4.04
N LYS A 148 -21.83 7.09 3.18
CA LYS A 148 -23.07 6.91 2.40
C LYS A 148 -22.88 6.42 0.98
N LYS A 149 -21.68 6.52 0.43
CA LYS A 149 -21.41 6.16 -0.97
C LYS A 149 -20.30 5.16 -1.09
N LEU A 150 -20.54 4.16 -1.92
CA LEU A 150 -19.58 3.12 -2.26
C LEU A 150 -18.96 3.38 -3.63
N PHE A 151 -17.67 3.06 -3.75
CA PHE A 151 -16.92 3.26 -4.98
C PHE A 151 -16.07 2.04 -5.32
N ALA A 152 -16.02 1.66 -6.60
CA ALA A 152 -14.92 0.85 -7.12
C ALA A 152 -13.69 1.75 -7.28
N MET A 153 -12.62 1.40 -6.60
CA MET A 153 -11.40 2.17 -6.55
C MET A 153 -10.23 1.38 -7.12
N VAL A 154 -9.49 1.98 -8.05
CA VAL A 154 -8.17 1.48 -8.45
C VAL A 154 -7.18 2.62 -8.32
N ALA A 155 -6.17 2.43 -7.48
CA ALA A 155 -5.08 3.39 -7.30
C ALA A 155 -3.75 2.77 -7.75
N GLN A 156 -2.78 3.61 -8.06
CA GLN A 156 -1.43 3.21 -8.42
C GLN A 156 -0.42 3.87 -7.50
N LEU A 157 0.56 3.13 -7.03
CA LEU A 157 1.65 3.67 -6.21
C LEU A 157 2.33 4.86 -6.88
N GLY A 158 2.62 5.88 -6.08
CA GLY A 158 3.23 7.11 -6.56
C GLY A 158 2.27 8.10 -7.22
N ARG A 159 1.00 7.77 -7.40
CA ARG A 159 -0.03 8.68 -7.90
C ARG A 159 -0.92 9.22 -6.78
N ARG A 160 -1.22 10.51 -6.83
CA ARG A 160 -2.12 11.17 -5.88
C ARG A 160 -3.60 10.90 -6.15
N LYS A 161 -3.94 10.72 -7.44
CA LYS A 161 -5.34 10.48 -7.86
C LYS A 161 -5.50 9.02 -8.24
N PRO A 162 -6.62 8.38 -7.88
CA PRO A 162 -6.93 7.05 -8.36
C PRO A 162 -7.07 7.05 -9.88
N ILE A 163 -6.76 5.93 -10.53
CA ILE A 163 -6.98 5.74 -11.97
C ILE A 163 -8.42 5.34 -12.27
N LEU A 164 -9.11 4.76 -11.29
CA LEU A 164 -10.55 4.51 -11.32
C LEU A 164 -11.17 4.96 -10.01
N LYS A 165 -12.26 5.71 -10.09
CA LYS A 165 -13.23 5.98 -9.02
C LYS A 165 -14.61 5.94 -9.66
N LYS A 166 -15.34 4.82 -9.51
CA LYS A 166 -16.67 4.65 -10.06
C LYS A 166 -17.67 4.36 -8.95
N PRO A 167 -18.80 5.09 -8.87
CA PRO A 167 -19.85 4.79 -7.90
C PRO A 167 -20.36 3.35 -8.09
N LEU A 168 -20.53 2.64 -6.98
CA LEU A 168 -21.12 1.29 -6.91
C LEU A 168 -22.56 1.34 -6.39
N GLY A 169 -22.94 2.43 -5.74
CA GLY A 169 -24.23 2.62 -5.12
C GLY A 169 -24.13 3.42 -3.84
N GLU A 170 -25.24 3.48 -3.13
CA GLU A 170 -25.31 4.03 -1.78
C GLU A 170 -25.13 2.90 -0.78
N ALA A 171 -24.44 3.17 0.33
CA ALA A 171 -24.45 2.28 1.47
C ALA A 171 -25.85 2.37 2.09
N GLU A 172 -26.57 1.26 2.13
CA GLU A 172 -27.91 1.22 2.68
C GLU A 172 -27.89 1.38 4.20
N GLY A 173 -28.58 2.38 4.73
CA GLY A 173 -28.81 2.63 6.15
C GLY A 173 -27.85 3.62 6.80
N ASP A 174 -28.18 4.01 8.04
CA ASP A 174 -27.37 4.89 8.89
C ASP A 174 -26.14 4.17 9.47
N ASP A 175 -26.05 2.87 9.32
CA ASP A 175 -24.95 2.03 9.78
C ASP A 175 -24.04 1.66 8.60
N LEU A 176 -22.74 1.62 8.86
CA LEU A 176 -21.77 1.02 7.96
C LEU A 176 -22.23 -0.38 7.55
N PRO A 177 -22.03 -0.81 6.29
CA PRO A 177 -22.35 -2.18 5.89
C PRO A 177 -21.77 -3.16 6.90
N ASP A 178 -22.59 -4.04 7.43
CA ASP A 178 -22.22 -5.06 8.45
C ASP A 178 -21.13 -6.02 7.95
N SER A 179 -20.85 -6.01 6.65
CA SER A 179 -19.88 -6.88 6.01
C SER A 179 -18.80 -6.10 5.28
N GLU A 180 -17.57 -6.58 5.38
CA GLU A 180 -16.45 -6.10 4.55
C GLU A 180 -16.80 -6.32 3.06
N CYS A 181 -16.48 -5.35 2.19
CA CYS A 181 -16.56 -5.56 0.75
C CYS A 181 -15.54 -6.65 0.35
N PRO A 182 -15.95 -7.67 -0.41
CA PRO A 182 -15.02 -8.69 -0.89
C PRO A 182 -13.83 -8.08 -1.63
N ALA A 183 -12.66 -8.70 -1.47
CA ALA A 183 -11.45 -8.26 -2.16
C ALA A 183 -11.63 -8.36 -3.69
N PRO A 184 -11.38 -7.30 -4.46
CA PRO A 184 -11.45 -7.36 -5.92
C PRO A 184 -10.49 -8.40 -6.49
N GLU A 185 -10.90 -9.07 -7.56
CA GLU A 185 -10.11 -10.11 -8.21
C GLU A 185 -9.35 -9.55 -9.42
N TRP A 186 -8.05 -9.90 -9.53
CA TRP A 186 -7.20 -9.51 -10.65
C TRP A 186 -7.01 -10.66 -11.63
N GLN A 187 -7.32 -10.39 -12.91
CA GLN A 187 -6.90 -11.20 -14.04
C GLN A 187 -5.64 -10.59 -14.66
N ARG A 188 -4.67 -11.45 -15.04
CA ARG A 188 -3.36 -10.98 -15.51
C ARG A 188 -3.30 -10.69 -17.00
N LEU A 189 -3.96 -11.51 -17.82
CA LEU A 189 -3.93 -11.44 -19.28
C LEU A 189 -5.33 -11.69 -19.86
N PRO A 190 -5.99 -10.66 -20.43
CA PRO A 190 -5.65 -9.25 -20.34
C PRO A 190 -5.73 -8.75 -18.90
N THR A 191 -5.06 -7.65 -18.57
CA THR A 191 -5.14 -7.12 -17.20
C THR A 191 -6.52 -6.54 -16.94
N ARG A 192 -7.27 -7.21 -16.06
CA ARG A 192 -8.63 -6.82 -15.63
C ARG A 192 -8.74 -6.86 -14.12
N VAL A 193 -9.65 -6.10 -13.58
CA VAL A 193 -10.03 -6.16 -12.17
C VAL A 193 -11.55 -6.25 -12.05
N THR A 194 -12.02 -7.18 -11.23
CA THR A 194 -13.44 -7.45 -11.00
C THR A 194 -13.79 -7.13 -9.57
N PHE A 195 -14.90 -6.40 -9.39
CA PHE A 195 -15.50 -6.07 -8.11
C PHE A 195 -16.84 -6.79 -7.97
N GLU A 196 -17.11 -7.33 -6.81
CA GLU A 196 -18.38 -7.97 -6.44
C GLU A 196 -18.88 -7.38 -5.11
N PRO A 197 -19.28 -6.09 -5.10
CA PRO A 197 -19.63 -5.38 -3.87
C PRO A 197 -20.91 -5.89 -3.20
N LEU A 198 -21.82 -6.44 -3.99
CA LEU A 198 -23.11 -6.99 -3.56
C LEU A 198 -23.35 -8.32 -4.27
N GLU A 199 -24.21 -9.17 -3.68
CA GLU A 199 -24.64 -10.41 -4.33
C GLU A 199 -25.21 -10.12 -5.73
N ASN A 200 -24.73 -10.85 -6.73
CA ASN A 200 -25.12 -10.73 -8.14
C ASN A 200 -24.72 -9.39 -8.85
N GLN A 201 -23.92 -8.54 -8.23
CA GLN A 201 -23.37 -7.38 -8.89
C GLN A 201 -21.88 -7.58 -9.20
N LYS A 202 -21.59 -7.91 -10.46
CA LYS A 202 -20.22 -8.08 -10.94
C LYS A 202 -19.84 -6.96 -11.90
N LEU A 203 -18.75 -6.24 -11.59
CA LEU A 203 -18.24 -5.14 -12.40
C LEU A 203 -16.80 -5.39 -12.76
N THR A 204 -16.51 -5.53 -14.05
CA THR A 204 -15.16 -5.78 -14.54
C THR A 204 -14.62 -4.57 -15.30
N PHE A 205 -13.38 -4.23 -15.04
CA PHE A 205 -12.68 -3.11 -15.67
C PHE A 205 -11.37 -3.60 -16.29
N SER A 206 -11.13 -3.22 -17.55
CA SER A 206 -9.84 -3.42 -18.22
C SER A 206 -8.85 -2.34 -17.80
N VAL A 207 -7.66 -2.74 -17.38
CA VAL A 207 -6.59 -1.82 -16.96
C VAL A 207 -5.50 -1.78 -18.01
N ARG A 208 -5.35 -0.65 -18.72
CA ARG A 208 -4.36 -0.44 -19.77
C ARG A 208 -3.40 0.69 -19.38
N GLY A 209 -2.24 0.33 -18.84
CA GLY A 209 -1.29 1.32 -18.33
C GLY A 209 -1.93 2.22 -17.26
N HIS A 210 -2.21 3.48 -17.60
CA HIS A 210 -2.82 4.45 -16.68
C HIS A 210 -4.31 4.72 -16.97
N ALA A 211 -4.93 3.97 -17.87
CA ALA A 211 -6.34 4.05 -18.20
C ALA A 211 -7.09 2.81 -17.70
N VAL A 212 -8.35 3.00 -17.35
CA VAL A 212 -9.24 1.93 -16.92
C VAL A 212 -10.58 2.10 -17.63
N ASP A 213 -10.96 1.08 -18.40
CA ASP A 213 -12.21 1.04 -19.16
C ASP A 213 -13.12 -0.07 -18.62
N VAL A 214 -14.43 0.14 -18.71
CA VAL A 214 -15.44 -0.88 -18.38
C VAL A 214 -15.39 -1.99 -19.42
N VAL A 215 -15.38 -3.25 -19.00
CA VAL A 215 -15.54 -4.40 -19.87
C VAL A 215 -17.05 -4.67 -19.97
N ASN A 216 -17.59 -4.54 -21.20
CA ASN A 216 -18.96 -4.96 -21.50
C ASN A 216 -18.89 -6.39 -22.01
N ASP A 217 -19.53 -7.32 -21.32
CA ASP A 217 -19.53 -8.75 -21.68
C ASP A 217 -20.17 -9.04 -23.06
N ALA A 218 -20.85 -8.05 -23.65
CA ALA A 218 -21.48 -8.17 -25.00
C ALA A 218 -20.48 -8.15 -26.17
N GLU A 219 -19.21 -7.79 -25.95
CA GLU A 219 -18.19 -7.71 -27.02
C GLU A 219 -17.38 -8.99 -27.18
N GLU A 220 -17.48 -9.95 -26.26
CA GLU A 220 -16.69 -11.19 -26.33
C GLU A 220 -17.30 -12.27 -27.25
N ASP A 221 -18.58 -12.15 -27.61
CA ASP A 221 -19.28 -13.14 -28.45
C ASP A 221 -19.04 -12.94 -29.97
N GLU A 222 -18.47 -11.79 -30.39
CA GLU A 222 -18.25 -11.49 -31.82
C GLU A 222 -16.85 -11.85 -32.34
N GLU A 223 -15.83 -12.03 -31.47
CA GLU A 223 -14.48 -12.41 -31.92
C GLU A 223 -14.25 -13.91 -32.08
N GLY A 224 -15.23 -14.75 -31.77
CA GLY A 224 -15.14 -16.22 -31.88
C GLY A 224 -15.74 -16.83 -33.13
N ALA A 225 -16.19 -16.06 -34.12
CA ALA A 225 -16.92 -16.54 -35.31
C ALA A 225 -16.27 -16.14 -36.64
N GLU A 226 -14.93 -16.22 -36.75
CA GLU A 226 -14.21 -16.21 -38.05
C GLU A 226 -13.27 -17.40 -38.15
#